data_418e9ed2a66dbec295d06003d2b3ed95
#
_entry.id   418e9ed2a66dbec295d06003d2b3ed95
#
_cell.length_a   1.000
_cell.length_b   1.000
_cell.length_c   1.000
_cell.angle_alpha   90.00
_cell.angle_beta   90.00
_cell.angle_gamma   90.00
#
_symmetry.space_group_name_H-M   'P 1'
#
loop_
_entity.id
_entity.type
_entity.pdbx_description
1 polymer ?
#
loop_
_entity_poly.entity_id
_entity_poly.type
_entity_poly.pdbx_seq_one_letter_code
_entity_poly.pdbx_strand_id
1 'polypeptide(L)'
;MCAVTHEDVLAAAARIGGHVLRTPVIEIADGLWLKLELLQHSGSFKVRGAFNRMLSAGELPESGVIAASGGNHGLAVAFAARALGARAEIFVPEVTSPVKVAGLAALGAHITQTGAIYAEAAEAAAKRAAESGALMVHAYDQPEVVAGQGTTGLELMEQTGGVDTVLAAVGGGGFAAGITVGTSAGAGIGGASGAAIGAASGGADGAASGGADGRGDGGGPRIVAVEPERIPTLHAARRAGEPVPVEVSGVAADALGASRIGGLAFEILSGDRVESVLVTDEAIVGARRTLWERHRVVAEHSGAAAYAALLSGVYTPAPGERVAVVVCGSNTDPATLVTD
;
A
#
# COMPACT_ATOMS: atom_id res chain seq x y z
N MET A 1 -5.27 12.48 -18.91
CA MET A 1 -5.39 11.01 -18.80
C MET A 1 -4.61 10.62 -17.56
N CYS A 2 -5.21 9.86 -16.65
CA CYS A 2 -4.51 9.36 -15.46
C CYS A 2 -3.30 8.53 -15.92
N ALA A 3 -2.15 8.72 -15.30
CA ALA A 3 -0.90 8.01 -15.67
C ALA A 3 -0.92 6.52 -15.34
N VAL A 4 -1.89 6.04 -14.52
CA VAL A 4 -2.08 4.62 -14.16
C VAL A 4 -3.56 4.28 -14.26
N THR A 5 -3.89 3.22 -14.98
CA THR A 5 -5.26 2.78 -15.26
C THR A 5 -5.58 1.46 -14.54
N HIS A 6 -6.87 1.10 -14.48
CA HIS A 6 -7.30 -0.21 -13.98
C HIS A 6 -6.73 -1.37 -14.82
N GLU A 7 -6.59 -1.17 -16.13
CA GLU A 7 -5.96 -2.16 -17.02
C GLU A 7 -4.49 -2.39 -16.68
N ASP A 8 -3.75 -1.34 -16.29
CA ASP A 8 -2.37 -1.48 -15.82
C ASP A 8 -2.30 -2.32 -14.53
N VAL A 9 -3.29 -2.19 -13.65
CA VAL A 9 -3.38 -2.99 -12.43
C VAL A 9 -3.73 -4.45 -12.75
N LEU A 10 -4.62 -4.72 -13.70
CA LEU A 10 -4.90 -6.08 -14.18
C LEU A 10 -3.66 -6.72 -14.81
N ALA A 11 -2.95 -5.98 -15.64
CA ALA A 11 -1.70 -6.43 -16.24
C ALA A 11 -0.62 -6.70 -15.16
N ALA A 12 -0.55 -5.86 -14.12
CA ALA A 12 0.32 -6.07 -12.98
C ALA A 12 -0.06 -7.35 -12.21
N ALA A 13 -1.35 -7.59 -11.96
CA ALA A 13 -1.83 -8.78 -11.27
C ALA A 13 -1.45 -10.07 -12.03
N ALA A 14 -1.62 -10.08 -13.34
CA ALA A 14 -1.20 -11.20 -14.19
C ALA A 14 0.32 -11.42 -14.12
N ARG A 15 1.11 -10.32 -14.10
CA ARG A 15 2.57 -10.37 -14.12
C ARG A 15 3.16 -10.86 -12.79
N ILE A 16 2.62 -10.40 -11.65
CA ILE A 16 3.17 -10.72 -10.32
C ILE A 16 2.49 -11.89 -9.62
N GLY A 17 1.42 -12.46 -10.16
CA GLY A 17 0.58 -13.47 -9.51
C GLY A 17 1.32 -14.73 -9.01
N GLY A 18 2.46 -15.09 -9.65
CA GLY A 18 3.32 -16.19 -9.19
C GLY A 18 4.41 -15.79 -8.19
N HIS A 19 4.52 -14.50 -7.84
CA HIS A 19 5.62 -13.94 -7.04
C HIS A 19 5.18 -13.33 -5.72
N VAL A 20 3.89 -13.09 -5.55
CA VAL A 20 3.30 -12.48 -4.35
C VAL A 20 2.27 -13.40 -3.72
N LEU A 21 2.04 -13.23 -2.42
CA LEU A 21 0.99 -13.96 -1.71
C LEU A 21 -0.37 -13.28 -1.96
N ARG A 22 -1.41 -14.09 -2.12
CA ARG A 22 -2.77 -13.63 -1.95
C ARG A 22 -3.02 -13.53 -0.44
N THR A 23 -2.87 -12.34 0.11
CA THR A 23 -2.97 -12.14 1.56
C THR A 23 -4.41 -12.32 2.05
N PRO A 24 -4.62 -12.82 3.28
CA PRO A 24 -5.96 -13.07 3.78
C PRO A 24 -6.74 -11.77 4.07
N VAL A 25 -8.06 -11.93 4.03
CA VAL A 25 -9.03 -10.97 4.57
C VAL A 25 -9.72 -11.66 5.74
N ILE A 26 -9.86 -10.97 6.87
CA ILE A 26 -10.63 -11.43 8.01
C ILE A 26 -11.78 -10.46 8.29
N GLU A 27 -12.97 -10.99 8.49
CA GLU A 27 -14.11 -10.22 8.97
C GLU A 27 -14.05 -10.14 10.48
N ILE A 28 -14.00 -8.91 11.03
CA ILE A 28 -13.85 -8.65 12.47
C ILE A 28 -15.14 -8.18 13.13
N ALA A 29 -16.09 -7.75 12.32
CA ALA A 29 -17.47 -7.44 12.67
C ALA A 29 -18.31 -7.51 11.38
N ASP A 30 -19.63 -7.53 11.50
CA ASP A 30 -20.54 -7.55 10.36
C ASP A 30 -20.24 -6.37 9.41
N GLY A 31 -19.87 -6.69 8.18
CA GLY A 31 -19.49 -5.69 7.18
C GLY A 31 -18.16 -4.97 7.41
N LEU A 32 -17.31 -5.42 8.33
CA LEU A 32 -16.01 -4.81 8.61
C LEU A 32 -14.87 -5.83 8.45
N TRP A 33 -13.97 -5.59 7.52
CA TRP A 33 -12.86 -6.47 7.19
C TRP A 33 -11.49 -5.84 7.42
N LEU A 34 -10.50 -6.68 7.76
CA LEU A 34 -9.08 -6.35 7.71
C LEU A 34 -8.44 -7.09 6.53
N LYS A 35 -7.83 -6.37 5.59
CA LYS A 35 -6.93 -6.91 4.56
C LYS A 35 -5.51 -6.94 5.12
N LEU A 36 -4.95 -8.15 5.29
CA LEU A 36 -3.70 -8.37 6.03
C LEU A 36 -2.47 -8.35 5.10
N GLU A 37 -2.20 -7.20 4.46
CA GLU A 37 -1.00 -6.99 3.62
C GLU A 37 0.31 -7.05 4.42
N LEU A 38 0.27 -6.92 5.71
CA LEU A 38 1.41 -7.13 6.60
C LEU A 38 1.97 -8.57 6.54
N LEU A 39 1.18 -9.55 6.07
CA LEU A 39 1.60 -10.94 5.88
C LEU A 39 2.23 -11.20 4.51
N GLN A 40 2.33 -10.21 3.66
CA GLN A 40 3.00 -10.31 2.37
C GLN A 40 4.50 -10.58 2.54
N HIS A 41 5.15 -11.15 1.53
CA HIS A 41 6.60 -11.29 1.51
C HIS A 41 7.29 -9.99 1.93
N SER A 42 8.43 -10.08 2.59
CA SER A 42 9.16 -8.96 3.21
C SER A 42 8.38 -8.18 4.28
N GLY A 43 7.23 -8.69 4.75
CA GLY A 43 6.46 -8.09 5.85
C GLY A 43 5.65 -6.85 5.48
N SER A 44 5.44 -6.55 4.19
CA SER A 44 4.63 -5.41 3.75
C SER A 44 4.19 -5.51 2.29
N PHE A 45 3.16 -4.74 1.92
CA PHE A 45 2.65 -4.58 0.57
C PHE A 45 3.70 -4.18 -0.48
N LYS A 46 4.82 -3.60 -0.06
CA LYS A 46 5.85 -3.00 -0.94
C LYS A 46 6.39 -3.96 -2.00
N VAL A 47 6.41 -5.24 -1.71
CA VAL A 47 6.93 -6.25 -2.63
C VAL A 47 6.11 -6.36 -3.91
N ARG A 48 4.81 -6.04 -3.90
CA ARG A 48 3.94 -6.03 -5.08
C ARG A 48 4.44 -5.05 -6.14
N GLY A 49 4.68 -3.80 -5.73
CA GLY A 49 5.25 -2.78 -6.62
C GLY A 49 6.68 -3.09 -7.04
N ALA A 50 7.51 -3.65 -6.15
CA ALA A 50 8.87 -4.04 -6.47
C ALA A 50 8.91 -5.11 -7.57
N PHE A 51 8.14 -6.20 -7.44
CA PHE A 51 8.03 -7.22 -8.49
C PHE A 51 7.47 -6.64 -9.78
N ASN A 52 6.39 -5.86 -9.71
CA ASN A 52 5.80 -5.32 -10.93
C ASN A 52 6.78 -4.42 -11.69
N ARG A 53 7.51 -3.57 -10.99
CA ARG A 53 8.53 -2.70 -11.61
C ARG A 53 9.66 -3.50 -12.26
N MET A 54 10.15 -4.54 -11.58
CA MET A 54 11.24 -5.38 -12.12
C MET A 54 10.77 -6.22 -13.30
N LEU A 55 9.64 -6.90 -13.17
CA LEU A 55 9.11 -7.78 -14.20
C LEU A 55 8.60 -7.01 -15.44
N SER A 56 8.12 -5.76 -15.27
CA SER A 56 7.70 -4.91 -16.39
C SER A 56 8.89 -4.41 -17.24
N ALA A 57 10.10 -4.42 -16.70
CA ALA A 57 11.29 -4.05 -17.44
C ALA A 57 11.74 -5.12 -18.44
N GLY A 58 11.17 -6.34 -18.37
CA GLY A 58 11.60 -7.48 -19.16
C GLY A 58 12.90 -8.09 -18.62
N GLU A 59 13.95 -8.13 -19.43
CA GLU A 59 15.26 -8.57 -18.97
C GLU A 59 15.91 -7.52 -18.06
N LEU A 60 16.29 -7.96 -16.85
CA LEU A 60 16.94 -7.08 -15.90
C LEU A 60 18.41 -6.83 -16.31
N PRO A 61 18.93 -5.61 -16.14
CA PRO A 61 20.32 -5.31 -16.50
C PRO A 61 21.29 -6.10 -15.61
N GLU A 62 22.46 -6.46 -16.15
CA GLU A 62 23.52 -7.14 -15.39
C GLU A 62 23.96 -6.33 -14.14
N SER A 63 23.87 -5.00 -14.21
CA SER A 63 24.09 -4.10 -13.09
C SER A 63 23.05 -4.25 -11.97
N GLY A 64 21.94 -4.96 -12.24
CA GLY A 64 20.90 -5.26 -11.28
C GLY A 64 19.93 -4.11 -11.06
N VAL A 65 19.43 -4.00 -9.82
CA VAL A 65 18.43 -3.00 -9.42
C VAL A 65 18.95 -2.13 -8.28
N ILE A 66 18.48 -0.89 -8.22
CA ILE A 66 18.86 0.09 -7.20
C ILE A 66 17.60 0.65 -6.52
N ALA A 67 17.67 0.83 -5.20
CA ALA A 67 16.67 1.54 -4.44
C ALA A 67 17.30 2.32 -3.27
N ALA A 68 16.61 3.36 -2.81
CA ALA A 68 16.98 4.08 -1.59
C ALA A 68 15.92 3.83 -0.51
N SER A 69 16.22 3.01 0.48
CA SER A 69 15.38 2.82 1.69
C SER A 69 16.00 1.81 2.64
N GLY A 70 16.09 2.15 3.92
CA GLY A 70 16.45 1.21 4.98
C GLY A 70 15.25 0.42 5.57
N GLY A 71 14.01 0.72 5.14
CA GLY A 71 12.78 0.11 5.66
C GLY A 71 12.07 -0.80 4.65
N ASN A 72 10.74 -0.82 4.72
CA ASN A 72 9.86 -1.70 3.94
C ASN A 72 10.17 -1.75 2.45
N HIS A 73 10.52 -0.61 1.84
CA HIS A 73 10.83 -0.57 0.42
C HIS A 73 12.16 -1.26 0.09
N GLY A 74 13.20 -0.99 0.85
CA GLY A 74 14.50 -1.66 0.66
C GLY A 74 14.40 -3.18 0.83
N LEU A 75 13.68 -3.65 1.88
CA LEU A 75 13.41 -5.07 2.09
C LEU A 75 12.65 -5.70 0.92
N ALA A 76 11.64 -5.00 0.40
CA ALA A 76 10.85 -5.48 -0.73
C ALA A 76 11.67 -5.59 -2.03
N VAL A 77 12.50 -4.59 -2.32
CA VAL A 77 13.39 -4.58 -3.50
C VAL A 77 14.44 -5.68 -3.39
N ALA A 78 15.09 -5.81 -2.22
CA ALA A 78 16.08 -6.86 -1.98
C ALA A 78 15.46 -8.27 -2.11
N PHE A 79 14.26 -8.48 -1.54
CA PHE A 79 13.52 -9.73 -1.66
C PHE A 79 13.17 -10.07 -3.12
N ALA A 80 12.59 -9.12 -3.84
CA ALA A 80 12.17 -9.33 -5.22
C ALA A 80 13.37 -9.58 -6.14
N ALA A 81 14.46 -8.81 -5.99
CA ALA A 81 15.69 -9.01 -6.74
C ALA A 81 16.27 -10.40 -6.52
N ARG A 82 16.39 -10.84 -5.25
CA ARG A 82 16.85 -12.20 -4.92
C ARG A 82 15.99 -13.29 -5.56
N ALA A 83 14.67 -13.13 -5.51
CA ALA A 83 13.74 -14.10 -6.10
C ALA A 83 13.85 -14.18 -7.64
N LEU A 84 14.25 -13.09 -8.29
CA LEU A 84 14.45 -12.99 -9.74
C LEU A 84 15.91 -13.28 -10.15
N GLY A 85 16.80 -13.63 -9.22
CA GLY A 85 18.21 -13.88 -9.51
C GLY A 85 19.02 -12.64 -9.87
N ALA A 86 18.50 -11.44 -9.55
CA ALA A 86 19.16 -10.17 -9.85
C ALA A 86 19.93 -9.63 -8.63
N ARG A 87 20.93 -8.79 -8.90
CA ARG A 87 21.66 -8.04 -7.86
C ARG A 87 20.80 -6.86 -7.39
N ALA A 88 20.81 -6.60 -6.08
CA ALA A 88 20.21 -5.41 -5.51
C ALA A 88 21.29 -4.56 -4.80
N GLU A 89 21.34 -3.27 -5.10
CA GLU A 89 22.11 -2.28 -4.36
C GLU A 89 21.15 -1.31 -3.66
N ILE A 90 21.20 -1.30 -2.32
CA ILE A 90 20.28 -0.51 -1.49
C ILE A 90 21.05 0.62 -0.81
N PHE A 91 20.65 1.83 -1.11
CA PHE A 91 21.21 3.05 -0.53
C PHE A 91 20.46 3.44 0.73
N VAL A 92 21.20 3.72 1.79
CA VAL A 92 20.65 4.13 3.08
C VAL A 92 21.51 5.24 3.70
N PRO A 93 20.92 6.13 4.53
CA PRO A 93 21.71 7.09 5.30
C PRO A 93 22.72 6.39 6.23
N GLU A 94 23.82 7.06 6.54
CA GLU A 94 24.87 6.56 7.44
C GLU A 94 24.34 6.27 8.85
N VAL A 95 23.30 7.01 9.28
CA VAL A 95 22.63 6.83 10.58
C VAL A 95 21.67 5.64 10.63
N THR A 96 21.52 4.90 9.53
CA THR A 96 20.61 3.74 9.49
C THR A 96 21.04 2.68 10.50
N SER A 97 20.10 2.21 11.32
CA SER A 97 20.39 1.28 12.41
C SER A 97 21.00 -0.03 11.90
N PRO A 98 21.94 -0.63 12.65
CA PRO A 98 22.58 -1.90 12.28
C PRO A 98 21.58 -3.04 12.04
N VAL A 99 20.45 -3.05 12.76
CA VAL A 99 19.39 -4.06 12.59
C VAL A 99 18.76 -3.98 11.20
N LYS A 100 18.49 -2.77 10.69
CA LYS A 100 17.95 -2.55 9.33
C LYS A 100 18.97 -2.97 8.27
N VAL A 101 20.24 -2.58 8.44
CA VAL A 101 21.32 -2.97 7.54
C VAL A 101 21.47 -4.50 7.51
N ALA A 102 21.45 -5.16 8.68
CA ALA A 102 21.51 -6.62 8.75
C ALA A 102 20.31 -7.29 8.07
N GLY A 103 19.09 -6.75 8.21
CA GLY A 103 17.90 -7.25 7.55
C GLY A 103 18.01 -7.21 6.01
N LEU A 104 18.54 -6.13 5.46
CA LEU A 104 18.81 -6.01 4.02
C LEU A 104 19.91 -6.98 3.56
N ALA A 105 21.01 -7.09 4.32
CA ALA A 105 22.10 -8.00 4.03
C ALA A 105 21.66 -9.47 4.03
N ALA A 106 20.76 -9.87 4.96
CA ALA A 106 20.19 -11.21 5.02
C ALA A 106 19.38 -11.58 3.77
N LEU A 107 18.89 -10.58 3.02
CA LEU A 107 18.25 -10.76 1.72
C LEU A 107 19.23 -10.76 0.54
N GLY A 108 20.55 -10.65 0.81
CA GLY A 108 21.58 -10.66 -0.21
C GLY A 108 21.81 -9.31 -0.92
N ALA A 109 21.26 -8.22 -0.40
CA ALA A 109 21.49 -6.91 -0.96
C ALA A 109 22.90 -6.39 -0.66
N HIS A 110 23.49 -5.68 -1.62
CA HIS A 110 24.64 -4.81 -1.37
C HIS A 110 24.11 -3.49 -0.76
N ILE A 111 24.67 -3.08 0.37
CA ILE A 111 24.22 -1.88 1.08
C ILE A 111 25.27 -0.79 0.95
N THR A 112 24.86 0.35 0.41
CA THR A 112 25.68 1.57 0.33
C THR A 112 25.16 2.56 1.35
N GLN A 113 25.90 2.74 2.46
CA GLN A 113 25.60 3.75 3.47
C GLN A 113 26.23 5.07 3.04
N THR A 114 25.42 6.10 2.81
CA THR A 114 25.88 7.42 2.34
C THR A 114 24.91 8.52 2.68
N GLY A 115 25.46 9.68 3.02
CA GLY A 115 24.70 10.86 3.42
C GLY A 115 24.12 10.78 4.82
N ALA A 116 23.75 11.95 5.36
CA ALA A 116 23.19 12.08 6.69
C ALA A 116 21.67 11.82 6.73
N ILE A 117 20.99 12.08 5.61
CA ILE A 117 19.52 12.00 5.49
C ILE A 117 19.09 11.19 4.27
N TYR A 118 17.82 10.79 4.27
CA TYR A 118 17.23 10.01 3.18
C TYR A 118 17.39 10.65 1.79
N ALA A 119 17.23 11.98 1.69
CA ALA A 119 17.33 12.69 0.42
C ALA A 119 18.71 12.55 -0.23
N GLU A 120 19.77 12.60 0.55
CA GLU A 120 21.16 12.42 0.07
C GLU A 120 21.42 10.99 -0.39
N ALA A 121 20.94 10.00 0.35
CA ALA A 121 21.02 8.60 -0.06
C ALA A 121 20.22 8.34 -1.34
N ALA A 122 19.05 8.96 -1.49
CA ALA A 122 18.22 8.84 -2.70
C ALA A 122 18.87 9.49 -3.93
N GLU A 123 19.52 10.66 -3.76
CA GLU A 123 20.29 11.31 -4.82
C GLU A 123 21.49 10.44 -5.26
N ALA A 124 22.22 9.90 -4.31
CA ALA A 124 23.34 8.99 -4.58
C ALA A 124 22.86 7.73 -5.32
N ALA A 125 21.73 7.16 -4.92
CA ALA A 125 21.12 6.03 -5.62
C ALA A 125 20.74 6.37 -7.07
N ALA A 126 20.12 7.53 -7.30
CA ALA A 126 19.74 7.98 -8.64
C ALA A 126 20.96 8.20 -9.53
N LYS A 127 22.02 8.84 -9.01
CA LYS A 127 23.28 9.02 -9.70
C LYS A 127 23.91 7.68 -10.08
N ARG A 128 23.99 6.76 -9.11
CA ARG A 128 24.54 5.41 -9.33
C ARG A 128 23.76 4.63 -10.37
N ALA A 129 22.41 4.71 -10.36
CA ALA A 129 21.58 4.08 -11.37
C ALA A 129 21.87 4.62 -12.78
N ALA A 130 22.00 5.94 -12.92
CA ALA A 130 22.33 6.58 -14.20
C ALA A 130 23.71 6.18 -14.73
N GLU A 131 24.72 6.05 -13.85
CA GLU A 131 26.09 5.68 -14.21
C GLU A 131 26.22 4.18 -14.57
N SER A 132 25.50 3.31 -13.85
CA SER A 132 25.63 1.86 -14.00
C SER A 132 24.64 1.24 -14.98
N GLY A 133 23.58 1.96 -15.35
CA GLY A 133 22.47 1.42 -16.11
C GLY A 133 21.57 0.46 -15.28
N ALA A 134 21.74 0.40 -13.95
CA ALA A 134 20.88 -0.40 -13.10
C ALA A 134 19.44 0.13 -13.07
N LEU A 135 18.48 -0.78 -12.92
CA LEU A 135 17.06 -0.42 -12.87
C LEU A 135 16.72 0.26 -11.54
N MET A 136 16.32 1.53 -11.60
CA MET A 136 15.84 2.23 -10.41
C MET A 136 14.43 1.80 -10.06
N VAL A 137 14.22 1.43 -8.79
CA VAL A 137 12.91 1.11 -8.22
C VAL A 137 12.56 2.16 -7.16
N HIS A 138 11.64 3.06 -7.50
CA HIS A 138 11.20 4.12 -6.60
C HIS A 138 10.19 3.60 -5.56
N ALA A 139 10.16 4.21 -4.38
CA ALA A 139 9.36 3.69 -3.27
C ALA A 139 7.84 3.82 -3.46
N TYR A 140 7.37 4.76 -4.31
CA TYR A 140 5.93 5.06 -4.46
C TYR A 140 5.54 5.83 -5.74
N ASP A 141 6.45 6.56 -6.40
CA ASP A 141 6.12 7.49 -7.49
C ASP A 141 6.66 7.00 -8.85
N GLN A 142 6.23 5.79 -9.24
CA GLN A 142 6.44 5.19 -10.56
C GLN A 142 5.16 4.46 -10.97
N PRO A 143 4.72 4.57 -12.24
CA PRO A 143 3.47 3.96 -12.72
C PRO A 143 3.40 2.45 -12.43
N GLU A 144 4.47 1.72 -12.70
CA GLU A 144 4.53 0.27 -12.49
C GLU A 144 4.49 -0.09 -11.00
N VAL A 145 5.07 0.75 -10.14
CA VAL A 145 4.99 0.56 -8.68
C VAL A 145 3.56 0.78 -8.21
N VAL A 146 2.91 1.85 -8.62
CA VAL A 146 1.51 2.16 -8.26
C VAL A 146 0.57 1.07 -8.77
N ALA A 147 0.73 0.61 -10.02
CA ALA A 147 -0.06 -0.49 -10.59
C ALA A 147 0.12 -1.80 -9.81
N GLY A 148 1.36 -2.14 -9.43
CA GLY A 148 1.63 -3.30 -8.58
C GLY A 148 0.93 -3.23 -7.23
N GLN A 149 0.93 -2.07 -6.58
CA GLN A 149 0.22 -1.84 -5.31
C GLN A 149 -1.31 -1.98 -5.48
N GLY A 150 -1.83 -1.60 -6.65
CA GLY A 150 -3.25 -1.71 -6.98
C GLY A 150 -3.80 -3.12 -6.96
N THR A 151 -2.95 -4.14 -7.13
CA THR A 151 -3.34 -5.55 -7.05
C THR A 151 -3.91 -5.93 -5.68
N THR A 152 -3.56 -5.21 -4.61
CA THR A 152 -4.19 -5.32 -3.28
C THR A 152 -5.68 -4.99 -3.35
N GLY A 153 -6.04 -3.95 -4.10
CA GLY A 153 -7.44 -3.54 -4.29
C GLY A 153 -8.25 -4.59 -5.06
N LEU A 154 -7.69 -5.16 -6.14
CA LEU A 154 -8.33 -6.24 -6.89
C LEU A 154 -8.64 -7.45 -5.99
N GLU A 155 -7.63 -7.93 -5.25
CA GLU A 155 -7.79 -9.06 -4.33
C GLU A 155 -8.84 -8.77 -3.26
N LEU A 156 -8.83 -7.54 -2.69
CA LEU A 156 -9.78 -7.13 -1.67
C LEU A 156 -11.22 -7.20 -2.18
N MET A 157 -11.49 -6.61 -3.35
CA MET A 157 -12.82 -6.58 -3.94
C MET A 157 -13.33 -8.00 -4.24
N GLU A 158 -12.46 -8.87 -4.75
CA GLU A 158 -12.79 -10.26 -5.02
C GLU A 158 -13.08 -11.05 -3.72
N GLN A 159 -12.24 -10.89 -2.69
CA GLN A 159 -12.34 -11.65 -1.44
C GLN A 159 -13.55 -11.25 -0.59
N THR A 160 -14.00 -9.99 -0.67
CA THR A 160 -15.15 -9.49 0.09
C THR A 160 -16.46 -9.49 -0.70
N GLY A 161 -16.41 -9.73 -2.02
CA GLY A 161 -17.54 -9.51 -2.92
C GLY A 161 -17.90 -8.03 -3.08
N GLY A 162 -16.93 -7.14 -2.87
CA GLY A 162 -17.05 -5.68 -2.90
C GLY A 162 -17.24 -5.06 -1.51
N VAL A 163 -16.83 -3.82 -1.36
CA VAL A 163 -17.03 -2.97 -0.17
C VAL A 163 -17.42 -1.55 -0.60
N ASP A 164 -18.02 -0.78 0.30
CA ASP A 164 -18.40 0.60 0.04
C ASP A 164 -17.25 1.57 0.31
N THR A 165 -16.37 1.22 1.27
CA THR A 165 -15.25 2.07 1.68
C THR A 165 -14.00 1.24 1.98
N VAL A 166 -12.83 1.77 1.57
CA VAL A 166 -11.51 1.21 1.91
C VAL A 166 -10.69 2.26 2.64
N LEU A 167 -10.20 1.92 3.83
CA LEU A 167 -9.26 2.74 4.59
C LEU A 167 -7.82 2.29 4.29
N ALA A 168 -6.97 3.20 3.86
CA ALA A 168 -5.57 2.93 3.52
C ALA A 168 -4.64 4.01 4.08
N ALA A 169 -3.51 3.59 4.66
CA ALA A 169 -2.49 4.51 5.15
C ALA A 169 -1.74 5.20 4.01
N VAL A 170 -1.41 6.48 4.20
CA VAL A 170 -0.70 7.31 3.23
C VAL A 170 0.59 7.86 3.83
N GLY A 171 1.69 7.64 3.11
CA GLY A 171 2.96 8.37 3.26
C GLY A 171 3.25 9.07 1.92
N GLY A 172 4.00 8.46 1.01
CA GLY A 172 4.19 8.97 -0.36
C GLY A 172 3.00 8.75 -1.31
N GLY A 173 1.93 8.08 -0.85
CA GLY A 173 0.64 7.96 -1.52
C GLY A 173 0.51 6.82 -2.55
N GLY A 174 1.60 6.25 -3.06
CA GLY A 174 1.54 5.25 -4.14
C GLY A 174 0.71 4.01 -3.83
N PHE A 175 0.61 3.60 -2.55
CA PHE A 175 -0.22 2.48 -2.14
C PHE A 175 -1.73 2.80 -2.20
N ALA A 176 -2.14 3.88 -1.55
CA ALA A 176 -3.53 4.31 -1.58
C ALA A 176 -3.98 4.66 -3.01
N ALA A 177 -3.10 5.29 -3.81
CA ALA A 177 -3.35 5.55 -5.23
C ALA A 177 -3.55 4.26 -6.02
N GLY A 178 -2.68 3.26 -5.82
CA GLY A 178 -2.83 1.95 -6.44
C GLY A 178 -4.16 1.29 -6.05
N ILE A 179 -4.51 1.26 -4.76
CA ILE A 179 -5.81 0.73 -4.28
C ILE A 179 -6.98 1.47 -4.95
N THR A 180 -6.90 2.81 -5.03
CA THR A 180 -7.93 3.63 -5.69
C THR A 180 -8.16 3.18 -7.12
N VAL A 181 -7.10 2.95 -7.88
CA VAL A 181 -7.18 2.48 -9.27
C VAL A 181 -7.63 1.02 -9.34
N GLY A 182 -7.07 0.15 -8.48
CA GLY A 182 -7.38 -1.28 -8.48
C GLY A 182 -8.82 -1.62 -8.08
N THR A 183 -9.45 -0.76 -7.27
CA THR A 183 -10.85 -0.91 -6.86
C THR A 183 -11.85 -0.19 -7.77
N SER A 184 -11.38 0.55 -8.78
CA SER A 184 -12.27 1.18 -9.76
C SER A 184 -12.97 0.09 -10.57
N ALA A 185 -14.27 0.22 -10.81
CA ALA A 185 -14.96 -0.60 -11.78
C ALA A 185 -14.37 -0.27 -13.16
N GLY A 186 -13.72 -1.23 -13.80
CA GLY A 186 -13.32 -1.08 -15.19
C GLY A 186 -14.55 -0.77 -16.03
N ALA A 187 -14.47 0.16 -16.96
CA ALA A 187 -15.51 0.39 -17.95
C ALA A 187 -15.70 -0.93 -18.72
N GLY A 188 -16.70 -1.71 -18.30
CA GLY A 188 -17.18 -2.90 -18.99
C GLY A 188 -16.38 -4.19 -18.79
N ILE A 189 -16.65 -4.90 -17.69
CA ILE A 189 -16.58 -6.37 -17.75
C ILE A 189 -18.01 -6.89 -17.53
N GLY A 190 -18.74 -6.98 -18.63
CA GLY A 190 -19.92 -7.80 -18.75
C GLY A 190 -19.53 -9.25 -18.46
N GLY A 191 -20.29 -9.89 -17.59
CA GLY A 191 -20.12 -11.22 -17.05
C GLY A 191 -19.44 -12.25 -17.94
N ALA A 192 -18.39 -12.86 -17.43
CA ALA A 192 -17.99 -14.19 -17.80
C ALA A 192 -18.56 -15.15 -16.72
N SER A 193 -19.67 -15.80 -17.08
CA SER A 193 -20.33 -16.82 -16.30
C SER A 193 -19.36 -17.94 -15.95
N GLY A 194 -19.09 -18.11 -14.66
CA GLY A 194 -18.55 -19.38 -14.14
C GLY A 194 -19.56 -20.49 -14.37
N ALA A 195 -19.15 -21.56 -15.04
CA ALA A 195 -19.97 -22.74 -15.28
C ALA A 195 -20.38 -23.34 -13.93
N ALA A 196 -21.67 -23.26 -13.63
CA ALA A 196 -22.29 -23.91 -12.50
C ALA A 196 -22.49 -25.39 -12.83
N ILE A 197 -21.97 -26.27 -11.96
CA ILE A 197 -22.43 -27.64 -11.86
C ILE A 197 -23.69 -27.62 -10.98
N GLY A 198 -24.80 -28.09 -11.55
CA GLY A 198 -26.12 -27.88 -11.05
C GLY A 198 -26.50 -28.68 -9.80
N ALA A 199 -27.51 -28.18 -9.11
CA ALA A 199 -28.66 -28.97 -8.59
C ALA A 199 -29.82 -27.99 -8.33
N ALA A 200 -30.99 -28.44 -8.81
CA ALA A 200 -32.26 -27.73 -8.76
C ALA A 200 -32.95 -27.80 -7.40
N SER A 201 -33.63 -26.76 -6.97
CA SER A 201 -35.07 -26.77 -6.62
C SER A 201 -35.54 -25.52 -5.89
N GLY A 202 -36.66 -24.96 -6.33
CA GLY A 202 -37.66 -24.35 -5.46
C GLY A 202 -37.65 -22.82 -5.29
N GLY A 203 -38.59 -22.15 -5.94
CA GLY A 203 -38.86 -20.73 -5.99
C GLY A 203 -39.29 -20.08 -4.67
N ALA A 204 -39.25 -18.75 -4.69
CA ALA A 204 -40.29 -17.82 -4.20
C ALA A 204 -39.88 -16.40 -4.55
N ASP A 205 -40.83 -15.66 -5.14
CA ASP A 205 -40.78 -14.24 -5.44
C ASP A 205 -40.58 -13.37 -4.21
N GLY A 206 -39.64 -12.42 -4.28
CA GLY A 206 -39.48 -11.37 -3.29
C GLY A 206 -38.90 -10.14 -3.97
N ALA A 207 -39.77 -9.21 -4.37
CA ALA A 207 -39.39 -7.89 -4.88
C ALA A 207 -38.67 -7.09 -3.79
N ALA A 208 -37.38 -6.83 -3.97
CA ALA A 208 -36.61 -5.87 -3.16
C ALA A 208 -36.58 -4.52 -3.88
N SER A 209 -37.19 -3.56 -3.25
CA SER A 209 -37.21 -2.15 -3.63
C SER A 209 -35.78 -1.56 -3.63
N GLY A 210 -35.42 -0.95 -4.75
CA GLY A 210 -34.12 -0.30 -4.93
C GLY A 210 -33.93 0.89 -4.00
N GLY A 211 -32.90 0.80 -3.16
CA GLY A 211 -32.31 1.96 -2.46
C GLY A 211 -31.45 2.73 -3.45
N ALA A 212 -31.58 4.05 -3.45
CA ALA A 212 -30.89 4.97 -4.34
C ALA A 212 -29.36 4.88 -4.16
N ASP A 213 -28.69 4.47 -5.22
CA ASP A 213 -27.24 4.41 -5.33
C ASP A 213 -26.65 5.81 -5.42
N GLY A 214 -26.09 6.30 -4.31
CA GLY A 214 -25.17 7.46 -4.31
C GLY A 214 -23.79 7.09 -4.82
N ARG A 215 -23.68 6.45 -5.98
CA ARG A 215 -22.37 6.18 -6.63
C ARG A 215 -22.00 7.39 -7.47
N GLY A 216 -20.99 8.16 -6.96
CA GLY A 216 -20.33 9.17 -7.76
C GLY A 216 -19.68 8.55 -9.02
N ASP A 217 -19.50 9.33 -10.05
CA ASP A 217 -19.16 9.00 -11.45
C ASP A 217 -17.83 8.23 -11.71
N GLY A 218 -17.36 7.44 -10.78
CA GLY A 218 -16.11 6.69 -10.91
C GLY A 218 -16.19 5.20 -10.57
N GLY A 219 -17.36 4.62 -10.36
CA GLY A 219 -17.61 3.16 -10.35
C GLY A 219 -16.75 2.33 -9.38
N GLY A 220 -16.49 2.76 -8.11
CA GLY A 220 -15.75 2.00 -7.11
C GLY A 220 -15.98 2.52 -5.69
N PRO A 221 -15.42 1.87 -4.64
CA PRO A 221 -15.58 2.27 -3.24
C PRO A 221 -14.99 3.67 -2.98
N ARG A 222 -15.46 4.31 -1.91
CA ARG A 222 -14.79 5.46 -1.31
C ARG A 222 -13.43 5.02 -0.77
N ILE A 223 -12.43 5.87 -0.89
CA ILE A 223 -11.11 5.66 -0.30
C ILE A 223 -10.91 6.67 0.82
N VAL A 224 -10.73 6.19 2.04
CA VAL A 224 -10.31 7.02 3.17
C VAL A 224 -8.79 6.92 3.27
N ALA A 225 -8.13 7.99 2.84
CA ALA A 225 -6.70 8.15 2.89
C ALA A 225 -6.28 8.64 4.28
N VAL A 226 -5.70 7.76 5.08
CA VAL A 226 -5.37 8.01 6.48
C VAL A 226 -3.91 8.39 6.62
N GLU A 227 -3.63 9.56 7.21
CA GLU A 227 -2.28 10.05 7.45
C GLU A 227 -2.06 10.35 8.94
N PRO A 228 -0.83 10.14 9.44
CA PRO A 228 -0.45 10.72 10.72
C PRO A 228 -0.52 12.26 10.64
N GLU A 229 -1.09 12.92 11.64
CA GLU A 229 -1.17 14.40 11.68
C GLU A 229 0.19 15.08 11.59
N ARG A 230 1.26 14.36 11.98
CA ARG A 230 2.65 14.82 11.94
C ARG A 230 3.36 14.57 10.61
N ILE A 231 2.69 13.93 9.64
CA ILE A 231 3.20 13.66 8.29
C ILE A 231 2.04 13.78 7.27
N PRO A 232 1.36 14.94 7.15
CA PRO A 232 0.13 15.10 6.39
C PRO A 232 0.38 15.43 4.91
N THR A 233 1.06 14.55 4.17
CA THR A 233 1.54 14.81 2.79
C THR A 233 0.41 15.07 1.80
N LEU A 234 -0.63 14.23 1.77
CA LEU A 234 -1.80 14.38 0.92
C LEU A 234 -2.67 15.55 1.38
N HIS A 235 -2.92 15.64 2.70
CA HIS A 235 -3.75 16.68 3.28
C HIS A 235 -3.18 18.08 2.97
N ALA A 236 -1.87 18.27 3.16
CA ALA A 236 -1.19 19.51 2.82
C ALA A 236 -1.22 19.81 1.33
N ALA A 237 -0.98 18.80 0.49
CA ALA A 237 -1.01 18.94 -0.96
C ALA A 237 -2.41 19.31 -1.49
N ARG A 238 -3.47 18.68 -0.97
CA ARG A 238 -4.87 19.03 -1.35
C ARG A 238 -5.22 20.46 -0.97
N ARG A 239 -4.74 20.95 0.16
CA ARG A 239 -4.95 22.37 0.57
C ARG A 239 -4.15 23.34 -0.29
N ALA A 240 -2.96 22.95 -0.73
CA ALA A 240 -2.09 23.80 -1.56
C ALA A 240 -2.49 23.74 -3.06
N GLY A 241 -3.19 22.69 -3.49
CA GLY A 241 -3.47 22.41 -4.90
C GLY A 241 -2.31 21.74 -5.65
N GLU A 242 -1.20 21.45 -4.97
CA GLU A 242 0.01 20.82 -5.52
C GLU A 242 0.80 20.08 -4.43
N PRO A 243 1.65 19.10 -4.80
CA PRO A 243 2.55 18.44 -3.86
C PRO A 243 3.49 19.45 -3.19
N VAL A 244 3.39 19.59 -1.86
CA VAL A 244 4.23 20.48 -1.04
C VAL A 244 5.03 19.67 -0.01
N PRO A 245 6.22 20.17 0.42
CA PRO A 245 6.98 19.52 1.47
C PRO A 245 6.28 19.66 2.83
N VAL A 246 6.39 18.61 3.65
CA VAL A 246 5.93 18.59 5.05
C VAL A 246 7.07 18.18 5.97
N GLU A 247 6.97 18.56 7.23
CA GLU A 247 7.84 18.03 8.28
C GLU A 247 7.50 16.56 8.55
N VAL A 248 8.52 15.74 8.82
CA VAL A 248 8.38 14.31 9.09
C VAL A 248 8.75 14.04 10.54
N SER A 249 7.77 13.64 11.34
CA SER A 249 7.98 13.27 12.74
C SER A 249 6.92 12.29 13.24
N GLY A 250 7.00 11.87 14.51
CA GLY A 250 6.03 10.97 15.14
C GLY A 250 6.32 9.49 14.94
N VAL A 251 5.44 8.66 15.53
CA VAL A 251 5.66 7.19 15.67
C VAL A 251 5.66 6.44 14.34
N ALA A 252 5.00 6.96 13.30
CA ALA A 252 4.91 6.32 12.00
C ALA A 252 5.96 6.83 10.98
N ALA A 253 6.86 7.75 11.38
CA ALA A 253 7.86 8.36 10.51
C ALA A 253 8.79 7.35 9.82
N ASP A 254 9.02 6.20 10.46
CA ASP A 254 9.91 5.16 9.94
C ASP A 254 9.42 4.51 8.64
N ALA A 255 8.12 4.39 8.45
CA ALA A 255 7.53 3.73 7.28
C ALA A 255 6.60 4.63 6.43
N LEU A 256 5.99 5.67 7.03
CA LEU A 256 5.20 6.69 6.31
C LEU A 256 5.97 8.01 6.10
N GLY A 257 7.25 8.04 6.37
CA GLY A 257 8.10 9.24 6.42
C GLY A 257 8.46 9.83 5.05
N ALA A 258 7.54 9.89 4.11
CA ALA A 258 7.71 10.71 2.92
C ALA A 258 7.57 12.19 3.29
N SER A 259 8.52 13.03 2.87
CA SER A 259 8.44 14.48 3.10
C SER A 259 7.52 15.21 2.12
N ARG A 260 6.98 14.50 1.12
CA ARG A 260 6.07 15.01 0.10
C ARG A 260 5.33 13.85 -0.55
N ILE A 261 4.08 14.07 -0.93
CA ILE A 261 3.32 13.11 -1.73
C ILE A 261 3.90 12.99 -3.14
N GLY A 262 3.82 11.80 -3.75
CA GLY A 262 4.20 11.58 -5.15
C GLY A 262 3.27 12.31 -6.11
N GLY A 263 3.81 12.71 -7.27
CA GLY A 263 3.03 13.40 -8.30
C GLY A 263 1.88 12.54 -8.83
N LEU A 264 2.15 11.28 -9.14
CA LEU A 264 1.13 10.30 -9.58
C LEU A 264 0.06 10.07 -8.50
N ALA A 265 0.51 9.92 -7.24
CA ALA A 265 -0.40 9.71 -6.14
C ALA A 265 -1.29 10.93 -5.90
N PHE A 266 -0.76 12.15 -5.99
CA PHE A 266 -1.54 13.37 -5.84
C PHE A 266 -2.62 13.49 -6.92
N GLU A 267 -2.28 13.23 -8.19
CA GLU A 267 -3.25 13.24 -9.29
C GLU A 267 -4.43 12.29 -9.01
N ILE A 268 -4.14 11.05 -8.61
CA ILE A 268 -5.15 10.02 -8.35
C ILE A 268 -5.96 10.32 -7.08
N LEU A 269 -5.28 10.68 -5.99
CA LEU A 269 -5.89 10.88 -4.67
C LEU A 269 -6.54 12.26 -4.50
N SER A 270 -6.48 13.13 -5.51
CA SER A 270 -7.25 14.38 -5.54
C SER A 270 -8.68 14.22 -6.04
N GLY A 271 -9.05 13.02 -6.55
CA GLY A 271 -10.39 12.73 -7.05
C GLY A 271 -11.47 12.70 -5.96
N ASP A 272 -12.72 12.84 -6.37
CA ASP A 272 -13.90 13.00 -5.49
C ASP A 272 -14.21 11.77 -4.61
N ARG A 273 -13.73 10.58 -5.00
CA ARG A 273 -13.88 9.35 -4.20
C ARG A 273 -12.94 9.27 -3.00
N VAL A 274 -12.00 10.22 -2.86
CA VAL A 274 -10.96 10.17 -1.83
C VAL A 274 -11.23 11.19 -0.75
N GLU A 275 -11.37 10.71 0.48
CA GLU A 275 -11.40 11.49 1.70
C GLU A 275 -10.04 11.42 2.40
N SER A 276 -9.45 12.57 2.74
CA SER A 276 -8.18 12.63 3.51
C SER A 276 -8.50 12.92 4.97
N VAL A 277 -8.06 12.04 5.86
CA VAL A 277 -8.24 12.16 7.30
C VAL A 277 -6.90 12.06 8.04
N LEU A 278 -6.81 12.72 9.18
CA LEU A 278 -5.61 12.73 10.01
C LEU A 278 -5.86 11.99 11.33
N VAL A 279 -4.86 11.22 11.78
CA VAL A 279 -4.88 10.50 13.05
C VAL A 279 -3.67 10.89 13.91
N THR A 280 -3.86 10.92 15.23
CA THR A 280 -2.78 11.23 16.17
C THR A 280 -1.85 10.04 16.38
N ASP A 281 -0.66 10.30 16.90
CA ASP A 281 0.30 9.25 17.28
C ASP A 281 -0.30 8.29 18.33
N GLU A 282 -1.05 8.82 19.30
CA GLU A 282 -1.71 8.03 20.35
C GLU A 282 -2.79 7.10 19.76
N ALA A 283 -3.53 7.58 18.77
CA ALA A 283 -4.52 6.75 18.07
C ALA A 283 -3.86 5.59 17.31
N ILE A 284 -2.70 5.84 16.67
CA ILE A 284 -1.93 4.82 15.97
C ILE A 284 -1.39 3.77 16.94
N VAL A 285 -0.81 4.20 18.07
CA VAL A 285 -0.31 3.30 19.12
C VAL A 285 -1.46 2.46 19.70
N GLY A 286 -2.62 3.09 20.00
CA GLY A 286 -3.80 2.40 20.48
C GLY A 286 -4.36 1.37 19.47
N ALA A 287 -4.36 1.71 18.19
CA ALA A 287 -4.77 0.80 17.12
C ALA A 287 -3.84 -0.40 16.97
N ARG A 288 -2.53 -0.18 17.05
CA ARG A 288 -1.51 -1.21 17.04
C ARG A 288 -1.69 -2.21 18.18
N ARG A 289 -1.93 -1.71 19.38
CA ARG A 289 -2.23 -2.52 20.57
C ARG A 289 -3.53 -3.32 20.39
N THR A 290 -4.59 -2.67 19.89
CA THR A 290 -5.88 -3.32 19.64
C THR A 290 -5.80 -4.43 18.59
N LEU A 291 -5.02 -4.23 17.52
CA LEU A 291 -4.75 -5.28 16.51
C LEU A 291 -4.13 -6.52 17.18
N TRP A 292 -3.18 -6.34 18.07
CA TRP A 292 -2.59 -7.44 18.82
C TRP A 292 -3.56 -8.08 19.82
N GLU A 293 -4.19 -7.28 20.68
CA GLU A 293 -5.01 -7.79 21.77
C GLU A 293 -6.26 -8.52 21.27
N ARG A 294 -6.95 -7.98 20.25
CA ARG A 294 -8.22 -8.52 19.78
C ARG A 294 -8.07 -9.49 18.60
N HIS A 295 -7.09 -9.26 17.73
CA HIS A 295 -6.99 -9.99 16.47
C HIS A 295 -5.69 -10.80 16.35
N ARG A 296 -4.77 -10.69 17.30
CA ARG A 296 -3.43 -11.34 17.26
C ARG A 296 -2.61 -10.97 16.04
N VAL A 297 -2.81 -9.74 15.55
CA VAL A 297 -2.11 -9.17 14.42
C VAL A 297 -0.98 -8.27 14.90
N VAL A 298 0.26 -8.61 14.56
CA VAL A 298 1.46 -7.81 14.88
C VAL A 298 1.71 -6.82 13.76
N ALA A 299 1.24 -5.58 13.92
CA ALA A 299 1.44 -4.50 12.94
C ALA A 299 2.54 -3.53 13.41
N GLU A 300 3.26 -2.95 12.47
CA GLU A 300 4.06 -1.74 12.72
C GLU A 300 3.13 -0.51 12.83
N HIS A 301 3.64 0.63 13.31
CA HIS A 301 2.82 1.84 13.48
C HIS A 301 2.15 2.27 12.16
N SER A 302 2.89 2.27 11.06
CA SER A 302 2.34 2.58 9.74
C SER A 302 1.25 1.60 9.30
N GLY A 303 1.41 0.31 9.64
CA GLY A 303 0.43 -0.74 9.35
C GLY A 303 -0.88 -0.57 10.11
N ALA A 304 -0.83 0.03 11.30
CA ALA A 304 -1.99 0.29 12.16
C ALA A 304 -2.71 1.62 11.87
N ALA A 305 -2.09 2.55 11.12
CA ALA A 305 -2.59 3.91 10.93
C ALA A 305 -4.01 3.94 10.32
N ALA A 306 -4.29 3.09 9.32
CA ALA A 306 -5.63 3.02 8.73
C ALA A 306 -6.69 2.58 9.75
N TYR A 307 -6.37 1.62 10.60
CA TYR A 307 -7.28 1.13 11.65
C TYR A 307 -7.49 2.17 12.77
N ALA A 308 -6.50 3.03 12.99
CA ALA A 308 -6.61 4.13 13.96
C ALA A 308 -7.75 5.10 13.63
N ALA A 309 -8.04 5.34 12.35
CA ALA A 309 -9.13 6.22 11.94
C ALA A 309 -10.52 5.72 12.40
N LEU A 310 -10.73 4.38 12.37
CA LEU A 310 -11.96 3.78 12.91
C LEU A 310 -12.01 3.84 14.43
N LEU A 311 -10.93 3.45 15.10
CA LEU A 311 -10.94 3.35 16.56
C LEU A 311 -11.02 4.71 17.27
N SER A 312 -10.46 5.76 16.65
CA SER A 312 -10.53 7.13 17.18
C SER A 312 -11.84 7.85 16.83
N GLY A 313 -12.67 7.27 15.96
CA GLY A 313 -13.90 7.91 15.48
C GLY A 313 -13.67 9.01 14.45
N VAL A 314 -12.45 9.20 13.95
CA VAL A 314 -12.16 10.14 12.86
C VAL A 314 -12.89 9.72 11.59
N TYR A 315 -13.03 8.41 11.36
CA TYR A 315 -13.95 7.84 10.41
C TYR A 315 -14.96 6.96 11.13
N THR A 316 -16.24 7.20 10.87
CA THR A 316 -17.36 6.41 11.44
C THR A 316 -18.19 5.86 10.28
N PRO A 317 -18.25 4.52 10.11
CA PRO A 317 -19.09 3.92 9.08
C PRO A 317 -20.56 4.26 9.23
N ALA A 318 -21.26 4.45 8.13
CA ALA A 318 -22.72 4.56 8.14
C ALA A 318 -23.38 3.20 8.47
N PRO A 319 -24.63 3.18 8.96
CA PRO A 319 -25.34 1.92 9.19
C PRO A 319 -25.40 1.06 7.93
N GLY A 320 -24.92 -0.18 8.02
CA GLY A 320 -24.88 -1.13 6.90
C GLY A 320 -23.75 -0.89 5.89
N GLU A 321 -22.88 0.09 6.09
CA GLU A 321 -21.73 0.34 5.23
C GLU A 321 -20.70 -0.80 5.35
N ARG A 322 -20.29 -1.33 4.21
CA ARG A 322 -19.27 -2.38 4.09
C ARG A 322 -17.90 -1.75 4.02
N VAL A 323 -17.07 -1.95 5.03
CA VAL A 323 -15.78 -1.25 5.18
C VAL A 323 -14.62 -2.25 5.23
N ALA A 324 -13.57 -1.97 4.49
CA ALA A 324 -12.31 -2.69 4.61
C ALA A 324 -11.18 -1.77 5.06
N VAL A 325 -10.37 -2.26 5.99
CA VAL A 325 -9.15 -1.59 6.46
C VAL A 325 -7.94 -2.38 6.01
N VAL A 326 -6.97 -1.71 5.40
CA VAL A 326 -5.74 -2.36 4.97
C VAL A 326 -4.66 -2.23 6.05
N VAL A 327 -4.26 -3.37 6.63
CA VAL A 327 -3.13 -3.45 7.57
C VAL A 327 -1.87 -3.77 6.77
N CYS A 328 -1.04 -2.76 6.52
CA CYS A 328 -0.13 -2.75 5.37
C CYS A 328 1.31 -3.19 5.66
N GLY A 329 1.74 -3.32 6.94
CA GLY A 329 3.12 -3.69 7.28
C GLY A 329 3.29 -4.21 8.71
N SER A 330 4.33 -5.05 8.90
CA SER A 330 4.68 -5.72 10.16
C SER A 330 6.17 -5.67 10.50
N ASN A 331 6.97 -4.87 9.81
CA ASN A 331 8.42 -4.79 10.04
C ASN A 331 8.75 -4.02 11.33
N THR A 332 8.47 -4.64 12.47
CA THR A 332 8.62 -4.09 13.81
C THR A 332 9.11 -5.16 14.79
N ASP A 333 9.69 -4.76 15.91
CA ASP A 333 9.95 -5.64 17.01
C ASP A 333 8.65 -5.92 17.79
N PRO A 334 8.17 -7.17 17.85
CA PRO A 334 6.95 -7.51 18.60
C PRO A 334 7.01 -7.16 20.09
N ALA A 335 8.21 -7.07 20.68
CA ALA A 335 8.37 -6.69 22.09
C ALA A 335 7.87 -5.26 22.36
N THR A 336 7.90 -4.38 21.37
CA THR A 336 7.41 -3.00 21.49
C THR A 336 5.88 -2.90 21.62
N LEU A 337 5.12 -3.97 21.33
CA LEU A 337 3.66 -4.00 21.50
C LEU A 337 3.21 -3.91 22.96
N VAL A 338 4.08 -4.27 23.92
CA VAL A 338 3.77 -4.26 25.34
C VAL A 338 4.42 -3.09 26.10
N THR A 339 5.24 -2.30 25.40
CA THR A 339 5.98 -1.16 25.98
C THR A 339 5.50 0.19 25.47
N ASP A 340 4.75 0.24 24.37
CA ASP A 340 4.14 1.46 23.80
C ASP A 340 2.93 1.97 24.57
#